data_9a24dcc352aa7589d3f957def84cc740
#
_entry.id   9a24dcc352aa7589d3f957def84cc740
#
_cell.length_a   1.000
_cell.length_b   1.000
_cell.length_c   1.000
_cell.angle_alpha   90.00
_cell.angle_beta   90.00
_cell.angle_gamma   90.00
#
_symmetry.space_group_name_H-M   'P 1'
#
loop_
_entity.id
_entity.type
_entity.pdbx_description
1 polymer ?
#
loop_
_entity_poly.entity_id
_entity_poly.type
_entity_poly.pdbx_seq_one_letter_code
_entity_poly.pdbx_strand_id
1 'polypeptide(L)'
;MLSKPVSGRLLAATLPAALLMVGLLPALAQTPYTVQDKWTIGGEGGWDYLLADSGAHRLYITHGTRVEVVDTITGKPVGAITGLKGTHGVALDEEGKFGYISDGGANAVVVFDRTSLATVASIPAGTNPDGITYEPVTKTVWAFNGRSKDVTVISTADRKVVATIALPGKPEFPQADGTGQVFDNIEDKNEIVRLDAHTLKLTATWPLDGLESPSGLAIDRNGKHLFAVCDGKKMAVLDFITGKVIAKPDIGDGPDAAGFNPKTKLAFSSNGDGTLSVVDGTTFKTIQTLKTEPRARTMALDPATGKVYLVTAKFGPAPAATAENPRPRPTVLPDTFSVVVAGR
;
A
#
# COMPACT_ATOMS: atom_id res chain seq x y z
N MET A 1 -55.23 77.29 -30.86
CA MET A 1 -54.78 76.90 -29.53
C MET A 1 -53.61 75.96 -29.70
N LEU A 2 -52.38 76.42 -29.39
CA LEU A 2 -51.13 75.77 -29.65
C LEU A 2 -50.67 75.01 -28.40
N SER A 3 -50.53 73.73 -28.50
CA SER A 3 -49.93 72.87 -27.42
C SER A 3 -48.42 72.69 -27.66
N LYS A 4 -47.62 73.04 -26.64
CA LYS A 4 -46.17 72.93 -26.66
C LYS A 4 -45.74 71.49 -26.41
N PRO A 5 -44.64 70.99 -26.99
CA PRO A 5 -44.01 69.69 -26.67
C PRO A 5 -43.16 69.75 -25.40
N VAL A 6 -43.33 68.75 -24.55
CA VAL A 6 -42.45 68.53 -23.36
C VAL A 6 -41.27 67.71 -23.78
N SER A 7 -40.08 68.25 -23.66
CA SER A 7 -38.78 67.53 -23.88
C SER A 7 -38.35 66.76 -22.61
N GLY A 8 -38.46 65.47 -22.67
CA GLY A 8 -37.91 64.59 -21.63
C GLY A 8 -36.40 64.35 -21.81
N ARG A 9 -35.63 64.74 -20.84
CA ARG A 9 -34.15 64.40 -20.77
C ARG A 9 -33.97 62.97 -20.23
N LEU A 10 -33.42 62.07 -21.06
CA LEU A 10 -32.92 60.78 -20.60
C LEU A 10 -31.60 61.00 -19.83
N LEU A 11 -31.57 60.67 -18.55
CA LEU A 11 -30.34 60.48 -17.79
C LEU A 11 -29.81 59.09 -18.07
N ALA A 12 -28.66 59.02 -18.72
CA ALA A 12 -27.87 57.79 -18.87
C ALA A 12 -27.14 57.52 -17.55
N ALA A 13 -27.53 56.50 -16.82
CA ALA A 13 -26.80 56.00 -15.66
C ALA A 13 -25.71 55.08 -16.12
N THR A 14 -24.45 55.53 -15.99
CA THR A 14 -23.28 54.67 -16.18
C THR A 14 -23.01 53.87 -14.92
N LEU A 15 -23.20 52.57 -14.95
CA LEU A 15 -22.74 51.64 -13.88
C LEU A 15 -21.20 51.44 -14.04
N PRO A 16 -20.42 51.59 -12.97
CA PRO A 16 -19.01 51.20 -13.02
C PRO A 16 -18.91 49.68 -12.99
N ALA A 17 -18.29 49.07 -14.00
CA ALA A 17 -17.89 47.69 -14.03
C ALA A 17 -16.78 47.48 -13.00
N ALA A 18 -17.10 46.89 -11.84
CA ALA A 18 -16.12 46.44 -10.88
C ALA A 18 -15.43 45.16 -11.43
N LEU A 19 -14.21 45.32 -11.86
CA LEU A 19 -13.31 44.19 -12.26
C LEU A 19 -12.94 43.43 -10.99
N LEU A 20 -13.57 42.28 -10.72
CA LEU A 20 -13.13 41.36 -9.70
C LEU A 20 -11.79 40.73 -10.17
N MET A 21 -10.67 41.25 -9.68
CA MET A 21 -9.40 40.53 -9.73
C MET A 21 -9.48 39.35 -8.78
N VAL A 22 -9.77 38.17 -9.30
CA VAL A 22 -9.55 36.90 -8.58
C VAL A 22 -8.05 36.72 -8.52
N GLY A 23 -7.45 37.13 -7.41
CA GLY A 23 -6.06 36.85 -7.11
C GLY A 23 -5.87 35.34 -7.03
N LEU A 24 -5.14 34.72 -7.97
CA LEU A 24 -4.60 33.39 -7.82
C LEU A 24 -3.66 33.43 -6.61
N LEU A 25 -4.13 32.95 -5.47
CA LEU A 25 -3.22 32.63 -4.36
C LEU A 25 -2.23 31.58 -4.87
N PRO A 26 -0.91 31.82 -4.72
CA PRO A 26 0.06 30.80 -5.08
C PRO A 26 -0.25 29.56 -4.25
N ALA A 27 -0.43 28.41 -4.90
CA ALA A 27 -0.51 27.15 -4.22
C ALA A 27 0.76 27.02 -3.37
N LEU A 28 0.60 26.93 -2.06
CA LEU A 28 1.72 26.68 -1.14
C LEU A 28 2.38 25.40 -1.61
N ALA A 29 3.59 25.49 -2.12
CA ALA A 29 4.36 24.35 -2.56
C ALA A 29 4.49 23.40 -1.35
N GLN A 30 3.99 22.18 -1.49
CA GLN A 30 4.07 21.21 -0.40
C GLN A 30 5.55 20.92 -0.12
N THR A 31 5.94 20.92 1.15
CA THR A 31 7.31 20.54 1.56
C THR A 31 7.65 19.17 0.98
N PRO A 32 8.79 19.02 0.29
CA PRO A 32 9.19 17.74 -0.28
C PRO A 32 9.50 16.71 0.82
N TYR A 33 9.30 15.43 0.49
CA TYR A 33 9.76 14.32 1.34
C TYR A 33 11.29 14.29 1.36
N THR A 34 11.84 13.95 2.52
CA THR A 34 13.28 13.74 2.73
C THR A 34 13.49 12.46 3.53
N VAL A 35 14.65 11.82 3.40
CA VAL A 35 15.07 10.80 4.35
C VAL A 35 15.40 11.50 5.66
N GLN A 36 14.64 11.19 6.71
CA GLN A 36 14.74 11.82 8.03
C GLN A 36 15.59 11.02 9.00
N ASP A 37 15.56 9.68 8.86
CA ASP A 37 16.25 8.79 9.81
C ASP A 37 16.53 7.43 9.18
N LYS A 38 17.42 6.66 9.83
CA LYS A 38 17.71 5.28 9.50
C LYS A 38 17.96 4.49 10.77
N TRP A 39 17.12 3.48 11.04
CA TRP A 39 17.20 2.64 12.22
C TRP A 39 17.81 1.29 11.87
N THR A 40 18.91 0.94 12.49
CA THR A 40 19.50 -0.41 12.34
C THR A 40 18.77 -1.36 13.27
N ILE A 41 18.12 -2.36 12.68
CA ILE A 41 17.39 -3.41 13.40
C ILE A 41 18.30 -4.64 13.59
N GLY A 42 19.13 -4.94 12.59
CA GLY A 42 20.00 -6.10 12.61
C GLY A 42 19.28 -7.41 12.34
N GLY A 43 19.96 -8.51 12.62
CA GLY A 43 19.44 -9.87 12.38
C GLY A 43 19.69 -10.36 10.96
N GLU A 44 19.29 -11.62 10.73
CA GLU A 44 19.50 -12.34 9.47
C GLU A 44 18.17 -12.72 8.84
N GLY A 45 18.18 -13.00 7.55
CA GLY A 45 17.04 -13.44 6.75
C GLY A 45 16.57 -12.40 5.74
N GLY A 46 15.61 -12.81 4.93
CA GLY A 46 14.90 -11.92 4.03
C GLY A 46 13.71 -11.27 4.74
N TRP A 47 13.16 -10.26 4.12
CA TRP A 47 11.97 -9.55 4.59
C TRP A 47 10.96 -9.43 3.47
N ASP A 48 9.73 -9.04 3.85
CA ASP A 48 8.65 -8.79 2.92
C ASP A 48 7.84 -7.57 3.36
N TYR A 49 6.51 -7.64 3.48
CA TYR A 49 5.65 -6.51 3.76
C TYR A 49 5.82 -5.94 5.17
N LEU A 50 5.50 -4.65 5.26
CA LEU A 50 5.46 -3.90 6.50
C LEU A 50 4.04 -3.40 6.77
N LEU A 51 3.72 -3.19 8.05
CA LEU A 51 2.48 -2.54 8.45
C LEU A 51 2.75 -1.50 9.55
N ALA A 52 2.29 -0.26 9.36
CA ALA A 52 2.35 0.79 10.36
C ALA A 52 1.02 0.87 11.13
N ASP A 53 1.09 0.69 12.44
CA ASP A 53 0.00 0.92 13.39
C ASP A 53 0.17 2.29 14.01
N SER A 54 -0.49 3.30 13.42
CA SER A 54 -0.41 4.68 13.91
C SER A 54 -0.92 4.83 15.35
N GLY A 55 -1.94 4.06 15.73
CA GLY A 55 -2.57 4.18 17.05
C GLY A 55 -1.69 3.67 18.19
N ALA A 56 -0.97 2.58 17.96
CA ALA A 56 -0.06 1.99 18.94
C ALA A 56 1.40 2.46 18.75
N HIS A 57 1.69 3.31 17.77
CA HIS A 57 3.05 3.71 17.40
C HIS A 57 3.98 2.53 17.12
N ARG A 58 3.49 1.53 16.39
CA ARG A 58 4.24 0.31 16.07
C ARG A 58 4.39 0.13 14.56
N LEU A 59 5.56 -0.33 14.17
CA LEU A 59 5.85 -0.82 12.84
C LEU A 59 6.08 -2.34 12.94
N TYR A 60 5.25 -3.12 12.27
CA TYR A 60 5.40 -4.56 12.12
C TYR A 60 6.17 -4.82 10.83
N ILE A 61 7.23 -5.61 10.90
CA ILE A 61 8.11 -5.92 9.77
C ILE A 61 8.26 -7.43 9.67
N THR A 62 7.77 -8.03 8.60
CA THR A 62 7.99 -9.46 8.38
C THR A 62 9.47 -9.70 8.04
N HIS A 63 10.11 -10.64 8.76
CA HIS A 63 11.54 -10.87 8.65
C HIS A 63 11.85 -12.37 8.76
N GLY A 64 11.70 -13.09 7.65
CA GLY A 64 11.95 -14.52 7.55
C GLY A 64 11.03 -15.34 8.46
N THR A 65 11.53 -15.78 9.60
CA THR A 65 10.80 -16.65 10.55
C THR A 65 10.23 -15.90 11.75
N ARG A 66 10.12 -14.57 11.68
CA ARG A 66 9.59 -13.71 12.73
C ARG A 66 8.98 -12.44 12.16
N VAL A 67 8.24 -11.73 12.98
CA VAL A 67 7.82 -10.35 12.71
C VAL A 67 8.45 -9.46 13.77
N GLU A 68 9.32 -8.54 13.33
CA GLU A 68 9.90 -7.52 14.20
C GLU A 68 8.85 -6.46 14.51
N VAL A 69 8.83 -5.96 15.74
CA VAL A 69 7.96 -4.87 16.16
C VAL A 69 8.83 -3.72 16.65
N VAL A 70 8.72 -2.57 15.97
CA VAL A 70 9.55 -1.39 16.23
C VAL A 70 8.63 -0.25 16.66
N ASP A 71 9.05 0.50 17.68
CA ASP A 71 8.40 1.74 18.10
C ASP A 71 8.69 2.85 17.08
N THR A 72 7.65 3.45 16.50
CA THR A 72 7.80 4.44 15.43
C THR A 72 8.21 5.84 15.90
N ILE A 73 8.20 6.07 17.21
CA ILE A 73 8.68 7.33 17.81
C ILE A 73 10.17 7.27 18.06
N THR A 74 10.65 6.15 18.62
CA THR A 74 12.03 6.00 19.06
C THR A 74 12.92 5.25 18.06
N GLY A 75 12.34 4.53 17.11
CA GLY A 75 13.04 3.65 16.19
C GLY A 75 13.61 2.38 16.84
N LYS A 76 13.24 2.08 18.09
CA LYS A 76 13.78 0.94 18.83
C LYS A 76 12.87 -0.29 18.73
N PRO A 77 13.45 -1.50 18.70
CA PRO A 77 12.68 -2.73 18.82
C PRO A 77 11.87 -2.76 20.13
N VAL A 78 10.60 -3.14 20.05
CA VAL A 78 9.68 -3.37 21.17
C VAL A 78 9.65 -4.85 21.51
N GLY A 79 9.79 -5.72 20.50
CA GLY A 79 9.77 -7.16 20.61
C GLY A 79 9.64 -7.81 19.24
N ALA A 80 9.37 -9.10 19.21
CA ALA A 80 9.14 -9.85 17.99
C ALA A 80 8.11 -10.96 18.19
N ILE A 81 7.34 -11.28 17.14
CA ILE A 81 6.52 -12.49 17.08
C ILE A 81 7.39 -13.56 16.42
N THR A 82 7.66 -14.67 17.11
CA THR A 82 8.61 -15.71 16.70
C THR A 82 7.93 -17.06 16.49
N GLY A 83 8.71 -18.06 16.04
CA GLY A 83 8.21 -19.41 15.79
C GLY A 83 7.46 -19.58 14.47
N LEU A 84 7.59 -18.64 13.55
CA LEU A 84 7.04 -18.64 12.21
C LEU A 84 7.98 -19.39 11.23
N LYS A 85 7.51 -19.68 10.00
CA LYS A 85 8.28 -20.48 9.03
C LYS A 85 8.62 -19.74 7.75
N GLY A 86 7.93 -18.65 7.47
CA GLY A 86 8.14 -17.84 6.26
C GLY A 86 7.07 -16.78 6.18
N THR A 87 7.33 -15.64 6.80
CA THR A 87 6.35 -14.55 6.96
C THR A 87 6.32 -13.66 5.73
N HIS A 88 5.11 -13.22 5.36
CA HIS A 88 4.92 -12.27 4.26
C HIS A 88 4.21 -10.99 4.70
N GLY A 89 2.99 -11.05 5.22
CA GLY A 89 2.19 -9.88 5.56
C GLY A 89 1.63 -9.90 6.98
N VAL A 90 1.16 -8.74 7.42
CA VAL A 90 0.47 -8.54 8.70
C VAL A 90 -0.82 -7.75 8.47
N ALA A 91 -1.92 -8.20 9.07
CA ALA A 91 -3.16 -7.45 9.16
C ALA A 91 -3.56 -7.29 10.63
N LEU A 92 -4.23 -6.19 10.96
CA LEU A 92 -4.70 -5.92 12.32
C LEU A 92 -6.21 -5.76 12.31
N ASP A 93 -6.88 -6.31 13.34
CA ASP A 93 -8.29 -6.02 13.54
C ASP A 93 -8.51 -4.58 14.06
N GLU A 94 -9.68 -4.02 13.80
CA GLU A 94 -10.03 -2.68 14.28
C GLU A 94 -10.32 -2.64 15.78
N GLU A 95 -10.61 -3.79 16.40
CA GLU A 95 -10.85 -3.90 17.84
C GLU A 95 -9.57 -3.71 18.66
N GLY A 96 -8.40 -3.72 17.98
CA GLY A 96 -7.11 -3.41 18.58
C GLY A 96 -6.51 -4.53 19.43
N LYS A 97 -7.09 -5.74 19.39
CA LYS A 97 -6.65 -6.85 20.23
C LYS A 97 -5.74 -7.84 19.53
N PHE A 98 -6.09 -8.22 18.30
CA PHE A 98 -5.38 -9.27 17.57
C PHE A 98 -4.76 -8.74 16.28
N GLY A 99 -3.66 -9.37 15.90
CA GLY A 99 -3.06 -9.27 14.59
C GLY A 99 -2.96 -10.65 13.95
N TYR A 100 -2.82 -10.65 12.64
CA TYR A 100 -2.85 -11.83 11.78
C TYR A 100 -1.64 -11.76 10.86
N ILE A 101 -0.89 -12.85 10.77
CA ILE A 101 0.33 -12.96 9.95
C ILE A 101 0.11 -14.04 8.91
N SER A 102 0.34 -13.73 7.65
CA SER A 102 0.49 -14.76 6.62
C SER A 102 1.84 -15.46 6.78
N ASP A 103 1.81 -16.71 7.23
CA ASP A 103 2.98 -17.58 7.36
C ASP A 103 3.02 -18.57 6.20
N GLY A 104 3.55 -18.12 5.07
CA GLY A 104 3.59 -18.87 3.81
C GLY A 104 4.34 -20.19 3.94
N GLY A 105 5.40 -20.22 4.72
CA GLY A 105 6.16 -21.44 4.97
C GLY A 105 5.40 -22.49 5.80
N ALA A 106 4.37 -22.06 6.55
CA ALA A 106 3.49 -22.95 7.31
C ALA A 106 2.18 -23.27 6.59
N ASN A 107 1.85 -22.59 5.48
CA ASN A 107 0.52 -22.60 4.86
C ASN A 107 -0.58 -22.26 5.89
N ALA A 108 -0.37 -21.19 6.64
CA ALA A 108 -1.24 -20.82 7.74
C ALA A 108 -1.35 -19.31 7.93
N VAL A 109 -2.41 -18.87 8.57
CA VAL A 109 -2.50 -17.53 9.17
C VAL A 109 -2.28 -17.68 10.67
N VAL A 110 -1.26 -17.02 11.20
CA VAL A 110 -0.95 -17.01 12.62
C VAL A 110 -1.58 -15.80 13.28
N VAL A 111 -2.35 -16.03 14.35
CA VAL A 111 -2.99 -14.99 15.14
C VAL A 111 -2.12 -14.68 16.35
N PHE A 112 -1.88 -13.39 16.61
CA PHE A 112 -1.12 -12.94 17.79
C PHE A 112 -1.88 -11.88 18.59
N ASP A 113 -1.61 -11.81 19.88
CA ASP A 113 -2.10 -10.74 20.75
C ASP A 113 -1.21 -9.50 20.58
N ARG A 114 -1.80 -8.35 20.23
CA ARG A 114 -1.07 -7.11 19.89
C ARG A 114 -0.36 -6.47 21.09
N THR A 115 -0.77 -6.81 22.32
CA THR A 115 -0.16 -6.27 23.54
C THR A 115 1.06 -7.09 23.95
N SER A 116 0.88 -8.40 24.07
CA SER A 116 1.94 -9.31 24.53
C SER A 116 2.86 -9.82 23.43
N LEU A 117 2.46 -9.67 22.15
CA LEU A 117 3.09 -10.24 20.96
C LEU A 117 3.11 -11.77 20.94
N ALA A 118 2.39 -12.42 21.83
CA ALA A 118 2.31 -13.86 21.90
C ALA A 118 1.39 -14.44 20.81
N THR A 119 1.82 -15.53 20.16
CA THR A 119 0.98 -16.30 19.26
C THR A 119 -0.17 -16.95 20.04
N VAL A 120 -1.41 -16.79 19.57
CA VAL A 120 -2.61 -17.32 20.22
C VAL A 120 -3.32 -18.40 19.41
N ALA A 121 -3.11 -18.45 18.10
CA ALA A 121 -3.68 -19.47 17.22
C ALA A 121 -2.88 -19.58 15.92
N SER A 122 -3.00 -20.73 15.25
CA SER A 122 -2.57 -20.94 13.88
C SER A 122 -3.73 -21.58 13.12
N ILE A 123 -4.15 -20.94 12.02
CA ILE A 123 -5.33 -21.30 11.24
C ILE A 123 -4.83 -21.77 9.87
N PRO A 124 -5.13 -23.02 9.44
CA PRO A 124 -4.74 -23.49 8.12
C PRO A 124 -5.27 -22.58 7.01
N ALA A 125 -4.43 -22.31 6.03
CA ALA A 125 -4.77 -21.54 4.82
C ALA A 125 -4.43 -22.34 3.56
N GLY A 126 -4.57 -21.73 2.38
CA GLY A 126 -4.06 -22.30 1.13
C GLY A 126 -2.53 -22.36 1.09
N THR A 127 -1.98 -22.71 -0.05
CA THR A 127 -0.52 -22.87 -0.18
C THR A 127 0.17 -21.52 -0.38
N ASN A 128 1.11 -21.20 0.52
CA ASN A 128 1.87 -19.96 0.55
C ASN A 128 0.96 -18.73 0.66
N PRO A 129 0.25 -18.53 1.80
CA PRO A 129 -0.40 -17.25 2.07
C PRO A 129 0.63 -16.13 2.08
N ASP A 130 0.37 -15.08 1.29
CA ASP A 130 1.24 -13.96 0.98
C ASP A 130 0.60 -12.65 1.45
N GLY A 131 -0.04 -11.91 0.54
CA GLY A 131 -0.80 -10.73 0.92
C GLY A 131 -1.93 -11.04 1.89
N ILE A 132 -2.18 -10.16 2.84
CA ILE A 132 -3.21 -10.33 3.86
C ILE A 132 -3.86 -8.98 4.19
N THR A 133 -5.18 -8.94 4.33
CA THR A 133 -5.90 -7.74 4.73
C THR A 133 -7.06 -8.05 5.66
N TYR A 134 -7.45 -7.07 6.49
CA TYR A 134 -8.65 -7.12 7.31
C TYR A 134 -9.79 -6.36 6.61
N GLU A 135 -10.97 -6.99 6.53
CA GLU A 135 -12.18 -6.37 6.01
C GLU A 135 -13.12 -6.05 7.18
N PRO A 136 -13.38 -4.76 7.47
CA PRO A 136 -14.00 -4.34 8.73
C PRO A 136 -15.51 -4.57 8.79
N VAL A 137 -16.23 -4.56 7.65
CA VAL A 137 -17.70 -4.67 7.64
C VAL A 137 -18.15 -6.07 8.01
N THR A 138 -17.48 -7.08 7.46
CA THR A 138 -17.76 -8.50 7.77
C THR A 138 -16.90 -9.04 8.91
N LYS A 139 -15.93 -8.25 9.39
CA LYS A 139 -14.95 -8.64 10.42
C LYS A 139 -14.22 -9.92 10.06
N THR A 140 -13.67 -9.94 8.86
CA THR A 140 -12.94 -11.08 8.31
C THR A 140 -11.52 -10.71 7.93
N VAL A 141 -10.61 -11.67 8.04
CA VAL A 141 -9.24 -11.60 7.51
C VAL A 141 -9.17 -12.40 6.23
N TRP A 142 -8.57 -11.81 5.22
CA TRP A 142 -8.43 -12.35 3.88
C TRP A 142 -6.96 -12.61 3.61
N ALA A 143 -6.57 -13.88 3.55
CA ALA A 143 -5.22 -14.32 3.23
C ALA A 143 -5.15 -14.81 1.78
N PHE A 144 -4.35 -14.14 0.98
CA PHE A 144 -4.20 -14.41 -0.45
C PHE A 144 -3.06 -15.40 -0.65
N ASN A 145 -3.36 -16.57 -1.21
CA ASN A 145 -2.46 -17.71 -1.27
C ASN A 145 -1.76 -17.78 -2.63
N GLY A 146 -0.52 -17.34 -2.69
CA GLY A 146 0.22 -17.12 -3.94
C GLY A 146 0.44 -18.39 -4.77
N ARG A 147 0.58 -19.56 -4.14
CA ARG A 147 0.81 -20.81 -4.87
C ARG A 147 -0.47 -21.57 -5.20
N SER A 148 -1.45 -21.62 -4.29
CA SER A 148 -2.74 -22.26 -4.58
C SER A 148 -3.68 -21.39 -5.42
N LYS A 149 -3.37 -20.10 -5.58
CA LYS A 149 -4.15 -19.13 -6.37
C LYS A 149 -5.60 -19.04 -5.89
N ASP A 150 -5.76 -18.85 -4.61
CA ASP A 150 -7.05 -18.69 -3.94
C ASP A 150 -6.94 -17.74 -2.75
N VAL A 151 -8.08 -17.42 -2.13
CA VAL A 151 -8.15 -16.62 -0.90
C VAL A 151 -8.75 -17.48 0.20
N THR A 152 -8.09 -17.54 1.34
CA THR A 152 -8.65 -18.06 2.57
C THR A 152 -9.27 -16.91 3.36
N VAL A 153 -10.60 -16.97 3.58
CA VAL A 153 -11.33 -15.98 4.37
C VAL A 153 -11.59 -16.54 5.77
N ILE A 154 -11.21 -15.78 6.79
CA ILE A 154 -11.23 -16.19 8.19
C ILE A 154 -12.12 -15.23 8.99
N SER A 155 -13.10 -15.74 9.72
CA SER A 155 -13.87 -14.98 10.71
C SER A 155 -13.00 -14.64 11.91
N THR A 156 -12.97 -13.36 12.31
CA THR A 156 -12.18 -12.95 13.49
C THR A 156 -12.85 -13.34 14.80
N ALA A 157 -14.18 -13.52 14.80
CA ALA A 157 -14.96 -13.82 15.99
C ALA A 157 -14.63 -15.20 16.58
N ASP A 158 -14.54 -16.22 15.72
CA ASP A 158 -14.31 -17.61 16.13
C ASP A 158 -13.02 -18.21 15.55
N ARG A 159 -12.26 -17.44 14.76
CA ARG A 159 -10.98 -17.83 14.15
C ARG A 159 -11.11 -19.06 13.26
N LYS A 160 -12.18 -19.13 12.49
CA LYS A 160 -12.45 -20.22 11.56
C LYS A 160 -12.44 -19.74 10.12
N VAL A 161 -11.99 -20.62 9.25
CA VAL A 161 -12.13 -20.42 7.81
C VAL A 161 -13.62 -20.48 7.46
N VAL A 162 -14.13 -19.42 6.83
CA VAL A 162 -15.53 -19.32 6.39
C VAL A 162 -15.68 -19.51 4.90
N ALA A 163 -14.62 -19.29 4.12
CA ALA A 163 -14.60 -19.53 2.68
C ALA A 163 -13.18 -19.74 2.14
N THR A 164 -13.10 -20.42 1.00
CA THR A 164 -11.95 -20.41 0.10
C THR A 164 -12.46 -20.02 -1.28
N ILE A 165 -11.87 -18.96 -1.87
CA ILE A 165 -12.32 -18.36 -3.12
C ILE A 165 -11.20 -18.53 -4.16
N ALA A 166 -11.48 -19.25 -5.25
CA ALA A 166 -10.51 -19.42 -6.34
C ALA A 166 -10.26 -18.09 -7.07
N LEU A 167 -9.00 -17.83 -7.42
CA LEU A 167 -8.55 -16.68 -8.19
C LEU A 167 -8.06 -17.09 -9.58
N PRO A 168 -8.08 -16.17 -10.57
CA PRO A 168 -7.64 -16.46 -11.92
C PRO A 168 -6.13 -16.65 -12.06
N GLY A 169 -5.33 -16.16 -11.10
CA GLY A 169 -3.88 -16.20 -11.15
C GLY A 169 -3.25 -16.02 -9.78
N LYS A 170 -1.96 -15.63 -9.77
CA LYS A 170 -1.15 -15.41 -8.57
C LYS A 170 -1.54 -14.08 -7.91
N PRO A 171 -2.16 -14.09 -6.73
CA PRO A 171 -2.44 -12.89 -5.97
C PRO A 171 -1.16 -12.31 -5.36
N GLU A 172 -1.16 -10.98 -5.14
CA GLU A 172 -0.02 -10.25 -4.54
C GLU A 172 -0.46 -9.39 -3.34
N PHE A 173 -0.97 -8.19 -3.56
CA PHE A 173 -1.19 -7.22 -2.49
C PHE A 173 -2.66 -6.78 -2.41
N PRO A 174 -3.40 -7.20 -1.35
CA PRO A 174 -4.80 -6.88 -1.21
C PRO A 174 -5.07 -5.53 -0.53
N GLN A 175 -6.23 -4.93 -0.87
CA GLN A 175 -6.78 -3.77 -0.22
C GLN A 175 -8.28 -3.93 0.03
N ALA A 176 -8.75 -3.64 1.24
CA ALA A 176 -10.18 -3.53 1.55
C ALA A 176 -10.63 -2.06 1.48
N ASP A 177 -11.81 -1.79 0.88
CA ASP A 177 -12.33 -0.43 0.78
C ASP A 177 -13.06 0.05 2.05
N GLY A 178 -13.31 -0.85 3.00
CA GLY A 178 -14.05 -0.58 4.22
C GLY A 178 -15.57 -0.53 4.03
N THR A 179 -16.09 -1.00 2.88
CA THR A 179 -17.53 -1.09 2.59
C THR A 179 -17.96 -2.49 2.15
N GLY A 180 -17.07 -3.48 2.30
CA GLY A 180 -17.32 -4.87 1.93
C GLY A 180 -16.74 -5.27 0.58
N GLN A 181 -15.87 -4.45 -0.03
CA GLN A 181 -15.14 -4.84 -1.23
C GLN A 181 -13.66 -5.04 -0.91
N VAL A 182 -13.08 -6.09 -1.46
CA VAL A 182 -11.66 -6.40 -1.37
C VAL A 182 -11.10 -6.46 -2.79
N PHE A 183 -9.96 -5.81 -3.00
CA PHE A 183 -9.25 -5.76 -4.27
C PHE A 183 -7.90 -6.43 -4.11
N ASP A 184 -7.41 -7.06 -5.18
CA ASP A 184 -6.09 -7.67 -5.20
C ASP A 184 -5.47 -7.65 -6.59
N ASN A 185 -4.15 -7.48 -6.64
CA ASN A 185 -3.37 -7.61 -7.85
C ASN A 185 -3.20 -9.09 -8.22
N ILE A 186 -3.41 -9.44 -9.48
CA ILE A 186 -3.09 -10.76 -10.02
C ILE A 186 -1.86 -10.63 -10.93
N GLU A 187 -0.69 -10.85 -10.34
CA GLU A 187 0.61 -10.56 -10.93
C GLU A 187 0.81 -11.24 -12.28
N ASP A 188 0.58 -12.55 -12.36
CA ASP A 188 0.82 -13.36 -13.57
C ASP A 188 -0.27 -13.21 -14.65
N LYS A 189 -1.26 -12.34 -14.43
CA LYS A 189 -2.35 -12.02 -15.36
C LYS A 189 -2.41 -10.56 -15.76
N ASN A 190 -1.65 -9.68 -15.10
CA ASN A 190 -1.66 -8.24 -15.37
C ASN A 190 -3.05 -7.63 -15.16
N GLU A 191 -3.72 -8.00 -14.08
CA GLU A 191 -5.08 -7.58 -13.79
C GLU A 191 -5.30 -7.33 -12.30
N ILE A 192 -6.39 -6.64 -11.96
CA ILE A 192 -6.90 -6.51 -10.60
C ILE A 192 -8.24 -7.23 -10.51
N VAL A 193 -8.44 -7.96 -9.43
CA VAL A 193 -9.73 -8.57 -9.08
C VAL A 193 -10.45 -7.76 -8.02
N ARG A 194 -11.79 -7.80 -8.06
CA ARG A 194 -12.67 -7.32 -7.00
C ARG A 194 -13.46 -8.49 -6.43
N LEU A 195 -13.44 -8.62 -5.12
CA LEU A 195 -14.19 -9.61 -4.37
C LEU A 195 -15.20 -8.89 -3.46
N ASP A 196 -16.35 -9.51 -3.26
CA ASP A 196 -17.40 -9.01 -2.38
C ASP A 196 -17.39 -9.84 -1.08
N ALA A 197 -17.22 -9.17 0.06
CA ALA A 197 -17.05 -9.81 1.36
C ALA A 197 -18.36 -10.35 1.95
N HIS A 198 -19.51 -9.85 1.50
CA HIS A 198 -20.81 -10.37 1.96
C HIS A 198 -21.19 -11.66 1.23
N THR A 199 -20.94 -11.70 -0.08
CA THR A 199 -21.29 -12.86 -0.91
C THR A 199 -20.16 -13.87 -1.04
N LEU A 200 -18.94 -13.51 -0.63
CA LEU A 200 -17.72 -14.32 -0.72
C LEU A 200 -17.43 -14.76 -2.16
N LYS A 201 -17.58 -13.81 -3.11
CA LYS A 201 -17.42 -14.08 -4.55
C LYS A 201 -16.49 -13.08 -5.22
N LEU A 202 -15.78 -13.55 -6.22
CA LEU A 202 -15.13 -12.70 -7.21
C LEU A 202 -16.22 -12.06 -8.07
N THR A 203 -16.24 -10.73 -8.14
CA THR A 203 -17.29 -9.94 -8.79
C THR A 203 -16.82 -9.19 -10.03
N ALA A 204 -15.51 -8.97 -10.16
CA ALA A 204 -14.93 -8.36 -11.35
C ALA A 204 -13.45 -8.72 -11.51
N THR A 205 -12.99 -8.64 -12.75
CA THR A 205 -11.60 -8.77 -13.15
C THR A 205 -11.30 -7.67 -14.16
N TRP A 206 -10.25 -6.88 -13.91
CA TRP A 206 -9.92 -5.69 -14.67
C TRP A 206 -8.49 -5.74 -15.20
N PRO A 207 -8.30 -5.79 -16.53
CA PRO A 207 -6.97 -5.74 -17.12
C PRO A 207 -6.32 -4.37 -16.91
N LEU A 208 -5.00 -4.35 -16.78
CA LEU A 208 -4.20 -3.15 -16.53
C LEU A 208 -3.77 -2.39 -17.79
N ASP A 209 -4.46 -2.60 -18.91
CA ASP A 209 -4.28 -1.83 -20.14
C ASP A 209 -2.81 -1.78 -20.62
N GLY A 210 -2.17 -2.96 -20.67
CA GLY A 210 -0.80 -3.15 -21.15
C GLY A 210 0.30 -2.88 -20.10
N LEU A 211 -0.05 -2.64 -18.82
CA LEU A 211 0.92 -2.66 -17.73
C LEU A 211 1.08 -4.09 -17.21
N GLU A 212 2.28 -4.44 -16.74
CA GLU A 212 2.66 -5.80 -16.42
C GLU A 212 3.09 -5.97 -14.95
N SER A 213 2.92 -7.18 -14.44
CA SER A 213 3.39 -7.62 -13.12
C SER A 213 3.02 -6.63 -12.00
N PRO A 214 1.72 -6.35 -11.76
CA PRO A 214 1.34 -5.51 -10.64
C PRO A 214 1.71 -6.20 -9.31
N SER A 215 2.42 -5.46 -8.44
CA SER A 215 2.84 -5.95 -7.12
C SER A 215 2.11 -5.20 -6.00
N GLY A 216 2.61 -4.06 -5.52
CA GLY A 216 1.95 -3.29 -4.48
C GLY A 216 0.66 -2.62 -4.95
N LEU A 217 -0.33 -2.56 -4.06
CA LEU A 217 -1.62 -1.91 -4.30
C LEU A 217 -1.94 -0.94 -3.16
N ALA A 218 -2.33 0.29 -3.49
CA ALA A 218 -2.86 1.26 -2.54
C ALA A 218 -4.26 1.71 -2.95
N ILE A 219 -5.04 2.21 -1.97
CA ILE A 219 -6.43 2.61 -2.20
C ILE A 219 -6.72 4.02 -1.68
N ASP A 220 -7.32 4.85 -2.55
CA ASP A 220 -8.03 6.06 -2.15
C ASP A 220 -9.53 5.75 -2.06
N ARG A 221 -10.00 5.44 -0.86
CA ARG A 221 -11.41 5.10 -0.60
C ARG A 221 -12.36 6.24 -0.95
N ASN A 222 -11.94 7.48 -0.72
CA ASN A 222 -12.78 8.67 -0.96
C ASN A 222 -12.82 9.04 -2.44
N GLY A 223 -11.68 9.04 -3.12
CA GLY A 223 -11.56 9.32 -4.55
C GLY A 223 -11.98 8.16 -5.44
N LYS A 224 -12.19 6.97 -4.86
CA LYS A 224 -12.52 5.73 -5.58
C LYS A 224 -11.42 5.28 -6.55
N HIS A 225 -10.15 5.42 -6.14
CA HIS A 225 -9.01 5.04 -6.96
C HIS A 225 -8.18 3.93 -6.32
N LEU A 226 -7.65 3.05 -7.17
CA LEU A 226 -6.58 2.12 -6.85
C LEU A 226 -5.29 2.59 -7.51
N PHE A 227 -4.17 2.37 -6.83
CA PHE A 227 -2.82 2.67 -7.31
C PHE A 227 -2.02 1.38 -7.29
N ALA A 228 -1.87 0.72 -8.42
CA ALA A 228 -1.09 -0.51 -8.57
C ALA A 228 0.27 -0.19 -9.16
N VAL A 229 1.34 -0.54 -8.44
CA VAL A 229 2.71 -0.37 -8.97
C VAL A 229 3.06 -1.57 -9.84
N CYS A 230 3.59 -1.30 -11.04
CA CYS A 230 3.81 -2.29 -12.08
C CYS A 230 5.25 -2.27 -12.58
N ASP A 231 5.69 -3.36 -13.16
CA ASP A 231 6.94 -3.39 -13.92
C ASP A 231 6.93 -2.34 -15.04
N GLY A 232 8.11 -2.05 -15.61
CA GLY A 232 8.24 -1.03 -16.64
C GLY A 232 8.18 0.40 -16.12
N LYS A 233 8.39 0.62 -14.81
CA LYS A 233 8.44 1.94 -14.15
C LYS A 233 7.15 2.72 -14.25
N LYS A 234 6.02 2.04 -14.09
CA LYS A 234 4.69 2.63 -14.18
C LYS A 234 3.84 2.28 -12.97
N MET A 235 2.95 3.20 -12.63
CA MET A 235 1.85 2.95 -11.70
C MET A 235 0.55 3.00 -12.48
N ALA A 236 -0.30 1.98 -12.37
CA ALA A 236 -1.67 2.04 -12.87
C ALA A 236 -2.53 2.79 -11.86
N VAL A 237 -3.25 3.81 -12.30
CA VAL A 237 -4.31 4.42 -11.51
C VAL A 237 -5.64 3.99 -12.10
N LEU A 238 -6.48 3.31 -11.31
CA LEU A 238 -7.78 2.80 -11.73
C LEU A 238 -8.90 3.49 -10.95
N ASP A 239 -9.99 3.76 -11.64
CA ASP A 239 -11.30 3.99 -11.02
C ASP A 239 -11.88 2.63 -10.61
N PHE A 240 -12.02 2.36 -9.30
CA PHE A 240 -12.45 1.04 -8.84
C PHE A 240 -13.97 0.81 -8.85
N ILE A 241 -14.74 1.76 -9.32
CA ILE A 241 -16.15 1.56 -9.62
C ILE A 241 -16.30 0.93 -11.01
N THR A 242 -15.54 1.46 -11.98
CA THR A 242 -15.62 1.05 -13.39
C THR A 242 -14.53 0.05 -13.79
N GLY A 243 -13.45 -0.06 -13.04
CA GLY A 243 -12.27 -0.87 -13.37
C GLY A 243 -11.38 -0.27 -14.47
N LYS A 244 -11.63 0.96 -14.88
CA LYS A 244 -10.86 1.60 -15.96
C LYS A 244 -9.55 2.17 -15.44
N VAL A 245 -8.46 1.92 -16.17
CA VAL A 245 -7.19 2.64 -15.99
C VAL A 245 -7.38 4.08 -16.49
N ILE A 246 -7.19 5.05 -15.61
CA ILE A 246 -7.41 6.48 -15.89
C ILE A 246 -6.11 7.26 -16.00
N ALA A 247 -5.00 6.76 -15.45
CA ALA A 247 -3.67 7.35 -15.58
C ALA A 247 -2.56 6.31 -15.40
N LYS A 248 -1.37 6.64 -15.90
CA LYS A 248 -0.17 5.78 -15.84
C LYS A 248 1.07 6.62 -15.52
N PRO A 249 1.18 7.23 -14.31
CA PRO A 249 2.36 8.02 -13.93
C PRO A 249 3.63 7.17 -13.91
N ASP A 250 4.75 7.84 -14.20
CA ASP A 250 6.08 7.23 -14.10
C ASP A 250 6.49 7.07 -12.63
N ILE A 251 7.13 5.94 -12.30
CA ILE A 251 7.72 5.63 -10.99
C ILE A 251 9.15 5.10 -11.18
N GLY A 252 9.83 4.72 -10.08
CA GLY A 252 11.15 4.09 -10.16
C GLY A 252 11.10 2.64 -10.65
N ASP A 253 12.27 2.04 -10.79
CA ASP A 253 12.44 0.68 -11.32
C ASP A 253 12.32 -0.39 -10.24
N GLY A 254 11.69 -1.53 -10.60
CA GLY A 254 11.46 -2.65 -9.69
C GLY A 254 10.60 -2.27 -8.46
N PRO A 255 9.42 -1.68 -8.67
CA PRO A 255 8.53 -1.33 -7.58
C PRO A 255 7.98 -2.59 -6.90
N ASP A 256 7.61 -2.48 -5.62
CA ASP A 256 7.10 -3.61 -4.87
C ASP A 256 5.93 -3.25 -3.94
N ALA A 257 6.00 -2.12 -3.24
CA ALA A 257 4.92 -1.69 -2.38
C ALA A 257 4.37 -0.31 -2.77
N ALA A 258 3.10 -0.11 -2.46
CA ALA A 258 2.38 1.14 -2.67
C ALA A 258 1.72 1.62 -1.37
N GLY A 259 1.49 2.92 -1.25
CA GLY A 259 0.76 3.52 -0.15
C GLY A 259 -0.03 4.74 -0.62
N PHE A 260 -1.13 5.06 0.07
CA PHE A 260 -1.89 6.28 -0.18
C PHE A 260 -2.22 7.00 1.12
N ASN A 261 -1.90 8.29 1.19
CA ASN A 261 -2.25 9.13 2.33
C ASN A 261 -3.51 9.95 2.02
N PRO A 262 -4.65 9.65 2.65
CA PRO A 262 -5.92 10.33 2.36
C PRO A 262 -5.94 11.80 2.80
N LYS A 263 -5.07 12.20 3.77
CA LYS A 263 -4.99 13.59 4.25
C LYS A 263 -4.26 14.48 3.24
N THR A 264 -3.17 13.99 2.67
CA THR A 264 -2.35 14.76 1.72
C THR A 264 -2.68 14.45 0.28
N LYS A 265 -3.48 13.41 0.02
CA LYS A 265 -3.81 12.86 -1.30
C LYS A 265 -2.57 12.49 -2.11
N LEU A 266 -1.60 11.89 -1.47
CA LEU A 266 -0.39 11.43 -2.11
C LEU A 266 -0.35 9.91 -2.16
N ALA A 267 -0.04 9.38 -3.32
CA ALA A 267 0.31 7.99 -3.52
C ALA A 267 1.84 7.84 -3.54
N PHE A 268 2.31 6.68 -3.09
CA PHE A 268 3.73 6.36 -2.98
C PHE A 268 4.02 5.03 -3.65
N SER A 269 5.21 4.93 -4.26
CA SER A 269 5.78 3.68 -4.74
C SER A 269 7.21 3.56 -4.24
N SER A 270 7.52 2.50 -3.51
CA SER A 270 8.89 2.15 -3.15
C SER A 270 9.51 1.25 -4.21
N ASN A 271 10.71 1.60 -4.66
CA ASN A 271 11.31 1.03 -5.86
C ASN A 271 12.67 0.40 -5.55
N GLY A 272 12.95 -0.72 -6.21
CA GLY A 272 14.18 -1.49 -6.03
C GLY A 272 15.45 -0.76 -6.48
N ASP A 273 15.32 0.23 -7.36
CA ASP A 273 16.40 1.12 -7.78
C ASP A 273 16.90 2.08 -6.68
N GLY A 274 16.26 2.06 -5.52
CA GLY A 274 16.59 2.92 -4.38
C GLY A 274 15.92 4.28 -4.44
N THR A 275 14.71 4.33 -4.97
CA THR A 275 13.90 5.55 -4.98
C THR A 275 12.53 5.33 -4.33
N LEU A 276 11.94 6.43 -3.84
CA LEU A 276 10.54 6.53 -3.45
C LEU A 276 9.87 7.55 -4.39
N SER A 277 8.94 7.09 -5.19
CA SER A 277 8.14 7.96 -6.05
C SER A 277 6.94 8.49 -5.29
N VAL A 278 6.70 9.80 -5.37
CA VAL A 278 5.54 10.48 -4.79
C VAL A 278 4.66 10.97 -5.93
N VAL A 279 3.43 10.48 -5.97
CA VAL A 279 2.44 10.79 -7.00
C VAL A 279 1.31 11.61 -6.38
N ASP A 280 0.95 12.71 -6.99
CA ASP A 280 -0.23 13.50 -6.61
C ASP A 280 -1.49 12.72 -6.99
N GLY A 281 -2.28 12.33 -6.00
CA GLY A 281 -3.50 11.51 -6.18
C GLY A 281 -4.71 12.26 -6.75
N THR A 282 -4.56 13.56 -7.06
CA THR A 282 -5.58 14.38 -7.72
C THR A 282 -5.26 14.56 -9.20
N THR A 283 -4.01 14.89 -9.50
CA THR A 283 -3.56 15.13 -10.88
C THR A 283 -2.96 13.88 -11.53
N PHE A 284 -2.68 12.85 -10.73
CA PHE A 284 -2.04 11.59 -11.12
C PHE A 284 -0.67 11.82 -11.79
N LYS A 285 0.08 12.82 -11.32
CA LYS A 285 1.43 13.11 -11.79
C LYS A 285 2.45 12.78 -10.71
N THR A 286 3.57 12.23 -11.10
CA THR A 286 4.73 12.11 -10.23
C THR A 286 5.29 13.51 -9.95
N ILE A 287 5.28 13.88 -8.67
CA ILE A 287 5.69 15.22 -8.22
C ILE A 287 7.06 15.21 -7.56
N GLN A 288 7.53 14.02 -7.15
CA GLN A 288 8.85 13.85 -6.55
C GLN A 288 9.37 12.43 -6.75
N THR A 289 10.67 12.29 -6.99
CA THR A 289 11.42 11.04 -6.87
C THR A 289 12.51 11.26 -5.83
N LEU A 290 12.28 10.74 -4.61
CA LEU A 290 13.23 10.82 -3.51
C LEU A 290 14.22 9.67 -3.62
N LYS A 291 15.51 9.99 -3.56
CA LYS A 291 16.55 8.97 -3.42
C LYS A 291 16.51 8.38 -2.01
N THR A 292 16.40 7.07 -1.93
CA THR A 292 16.44 6.27 -0.70
C THR A 292 17.65 5.35 -0.73
N GLU A 293 17.48 4.08 -0.39
CA GLU A 293 18.54 3.08 -0.41
C GLU A 293 18.25 2.00 -1.46
N PRO A 294 19.27 1.45 -2.12
CA PRO A 294 19.08 0.33 -3.05
C PRO A 294 18.29 -0.82 -2.40
N ARG A 295 17.36 -1.39 -3.16
CA ARG A 295 16.48 -2.49 -2.72
C ARG A 295 15.54 -2.16 -1.56
N ALA A 296 15.39 -0.91 -1.17
CA ALA A 296 14.35 -0.44 -0.24
C ALA A 296 12.99 -0.38 -0.97
N ARG A 297 12.50 -1.53 -1.43
CA ARG A 297 11.33 -1.64 -2.30
C ARG A 297 10.03 -1.96 -1.57
N THR A 298 10.10 -2.54 -0.37
CA THR A 298 8.93 -2.75 0.49
C THR A 298 8.79 -1.60 1.47
N MET A 299 7.55 -1.17 1.72
CA MET A 299 7.28 -0.04 2.60
C MET A 299 5.97 -0.18 3.37
N ALA A 300 5.85 0.61 4.45
CA ALA A 300 4.58 0.96 5.07
C ALA A 300 4.45 2.47 5.17
N LEU A 301 3.25 2.98 4.92
CA LEU A 301 2.89 4.37 5.17
C LEU A 301 2.15 4.46 6.51
N ASP A 302 2.56 5.40 7.37
CA ASP A 302 1.76 5.84 8.51
C ASP A 302 0.87 7.02 8.08
N PRO A 303 -0.44 6.83 7.90
CA PRO A 303 -1.33 7.89 7.42
C PRO A 303 -1.57 8.99 8.45
N ALA A 304 -1.27 8.75 9.74
CA ALA A 304 -1.43 9.76 10.77
C ALA A 304 -0.30 10.80 10.73
N THR A 305 0.94 10.34 10.59
CA THR A 305 2.14 11.19 10.57
C THR A 305 2.59 11.54 9.15
N GLY A 306 2.17 10.78 8.15
CA GLY A 306 2.65 10.89 6.77
C GLY A 306 4.03 10.28 6.55
N LYS A 307 4.63 9.66 7.56
CA LYS A 307 5.92 8.97 7.41
C LYS A 307 5.80 7.70 6.58
N VAL A 308 6.81 7.46 5.76
CA VAL A 308 7.00 6.23 4.98
C VAL A 308 8.19 5.49 5.55
N TYR A 309 7.98 4.24 5.94
CA TYR A 309 9.01 3.35 6.45
C TYR A 309 9.37 2.35 5.37
N LEU A 310 10.64 2.31 4.97
CA LEU A 310 11.16 1.37 3.98
C LEU A 310 12.20 0.48 4.64
N VAL A 311 12.35 -0.76 4.19
CA VAL A 311 13.36 -1.66 4.73
C VAL A 311 14.37 -2.05 3.67
N THR A 312 15.62 -2.17 4.10
CA THR A 312 16.74 -2.63 3.29
C THR A 312 17.85 -3.19 4.17
N ALA A 313 18.89 -3.71 3.54
CA ALA A 313 20.14 -4.12 4.19
C ALA A 313 21.34 -3.79 3.31
N LYS A 314 22.53 -3.98 3.80
CA LYS A 314 23.72 -4.03 2.95
C LYS A 314 23.85 -5.42 2.33
N PHE A 315 24.31 -5.46 1.10
CA PHE A 315 24.44 -6.71 0.34
C PHE A 315 25.89 -6.96 -0.01
N GLY A 316 26.28 -8.22 0.10
CA GLY A 316 27.53 -8.72 -0.47
C GLY A 316 27.46 -8.85 -1.98
N PRO A 317 28.53 -9.32 -2.63
CA PRO A 317 28.51 -9.60 -4.06
C PRO A 317 27.47 -10.68 -4.38
N ALA A 318 26.82 -10.57 -5.52
CA ALA A 318 25.95 -11.65 -6.00
C ALA A 318 26.82 -12.89 -6.28
N PRO A 319 26.39 -14.11 -5.91
CA PRO A 319 27.06 -15.33 -6.33
C PRO A 319 27.13 -15.42 -7.86
N ALA A 320 28.05 -16.24 -8.37
CA ALA A 320 28.11 -16.49 -9.80
C ALA A 320 26.80 -17.13 -10.29
N ALA A 321 26.33 -16.70 -11.46
CA ALA A 321 25.16 -17.30 -12.09
C ALA A 321 25.45 -18.77 -12.46
N THR A 322 24.45 -19.64 -12.26
CA THR A 322 24.47 -21.04 -12.69
C THR A 322 23.32 -21.32 -13.65
N ALA A 323 23.34 -22.47 -14.32
CA ALA A 323 22.22 -22.86 -15.18
C ALA A 323 20.90 -22.99 -14.42
N GLU A 324 20.95 -23.46 -13.17
CA GLU A 324 19.80 -23.62 -12.28
C GLU A 324 19.38 -22.29 -11.62
N ASN A 325 20.32 -21.35 -11.44
CA ASN A 325 20.07 -20.04 -10.88
C ASN A 325 20.77 -18.96 -11.70
N PRO A 326 20.17 -18.54 -12.84
CA PRO A 326 20.78 -17.56 -13.74
C PRO A 326 20.83 -16.14 -13.19
N ARG A 327 20.09 -15.86 -12.11
CA ARG A 327 20.06 -14.55 -11.45
C ARG A 327 20.11 -14.69 -9.94
N PRO A 328 21.28 -15.12 -9.39
CA PRO A 328 21.39 -15.31 -7.94
C PRO A 328 21.24 -13.97 -7.20
N ARG A 329 20.49 -14.00 -6.12
CA ARG A 329 20.36 -12.83 -5.25
C ARG A 329 21.64 -12.67 -4.43
N PRO A 330 22.17 -11.43 -4.27
CA PRO A 330 23.26 -11.17 -3.36
C PRO A 330 22.84 -11.51 -1.93
N THR A 331 23.81 -11.97 -1.13
CA THR A 331 23.60 -12.26 0.28
C THR A 331 23.44 -10.97 1.08
N VAL A 332 22.51 -10.98 2.02
CA VAL A 332 22.40 -9.92 3.02
C VAL A 332 23.59 -10.01 3.96
N LEU A 333 24.26 -8.87 4.21
CA LEU A 333 25.34 -8.82 5.18
C LEU A 333 24.75 -8.84 6.61
N PRO A 334 25.34 -9.62 7.53
CA PRO A 334 24.86 -9.73 8.90
C PRO A 334 24.68 -8.36 9.58
N ASP A 335 23.67 -8.24 10.41
CA ASP A 335 23.39 -7.07 11.26
C ASP A 335 23.23 -5.72 10.52
N THR A 336 22.95 -5.76 9.21
CA THR A 336 22.77 -4.53 8.41
C THR A 336 21.32 -4.21 8.06
N PHE A 337 20.38 -5.09 8.43
CA PHE A 337 18.97 -4.86 8.21
C PHE A 337 18.52 -3.57 8.89
N SER A 338 17.84 -2.69 8.17
CA SER A 338 17.55 -1.32 8.61
C SER A 338 16.22 -0.83 8.08
N VAL A 339 15.59 0.05 8.84
CA VAL A 339 14.44 0.85 8.42
C VAL A 339 14.92 2.23 7.99
N VAL A 340 14.56 2.66 6.79
CA VAL A 340 14.75 4.02 6.31
C VAL A 340 13.43 4.78 6.53
N VAL A 341 13.49 5.92 7.17
CA VAL A 341 12.32 6.75 7.47
C VAL A 341 12.31 7.96 6.55
N ALA A 342 11.29 8.06 5.70
CA ALA A 342 11.05 9.23 4.88
C ALA A 342 9.86 10.02 5.40
N GLY A 343 9.93 11.36 5.37
CA GLY A 343 8.88 12.25 5.85
C GLY A 343 9.06 13.68 5.39
N ARG A 344 8.13 14.56 5.80
CA ARG A 344 8.14 16.02 5.54
C ARG A 344 8.44 16.81 6.79
#